data_97279ef1bd9675511fe80c46b2fc9da3
#
_entry.id   97279ef1bd9675511fe80c46b2fc9da3
#
_cell.length_a   1.000
_cell.length_b   1.000
_cell.length_c   1.000
_cell.angle_alpha   90.00
_cell.angle_beta   90.00
_cell.angle_gamma   90.00
#
_symmetry.space_group_name_H-M   'P 1'
#
loop_
_entity.id
_entity.type
_entity.pdbx_description
1 polymer ?
#
loop_
_entity_poly.entity_id
_entity_poly.type
_entity_poly.pdbx_seq_one_letter_code
_entity_poly.pdbx_strand_id
1 'polypeptide(L)'
;SDSWLSRKKGKPFMSSPERKSIIEHLSMVDQVIEFNDNANHSCDAINKVRELYPNDTIVFANGGDRTNTTTPEYSQYGTHPAVEFVFGVGGTNKANSSSWLLESWRTDKTDRPWGYWRVLDDKAYAGVKVKELVINPHNALSDQRHKYRSEHWYILEGSMTMKLEALDGCRNIVNLNQHDSLIIPVGYWHKAIGSNVRCHILEVQYGTVCEESDIERRNTDD
;
A
#
# COMPACT_ATOMS: atom_id res chain seq x y z
N SER A 1 -8.98 16.13 -12.81
CA SER A 1 -8.75 17.28 -11.89
C SER A 1 -8.07 16.84 -10.60
N ASP A 2 -7.54 17.80 -9.83
CA ASP A 2 -6.95 17.55 -8.49
C ASP A 2 -8.01 17.09 -7.50
N SER A 3 -9.23 17.60 -7.63
CA SER A 3 -10.35 17.18 -6.78
C SER A 3 -10.71 15.70 -7.01
N TRP A 4 -10.71 15.23 -8.25
CA TRP A 4 -10.94 13.81 -8.55
C TRP A 4 -9.80 12.92 -8.03
N LEU A 5 -8.54 13.34 -8.23
CA LEU A 5 -7.38 12.61 -7.70
C LEU A 5 -7.40 12.55 -6.17
N SER A 6 -7.80 13.63 -5.50
CA SER A 6 -7.94 13.66 -4.03
C SER A 6 -9.01 12.66 -3.55
N ARG A 7 -10.17 12.60 -4.23
CA ARG A 7 -11.21 11.60 -3.90
C ARG A 7 -10.74 10.16 -4.15
N LYS A 8 -10.04 9.92 -5.25
CA LYS A 8 -9.64 8.56 -5.68
C LYS A 8 -8.35 8.07 -5.03
N LYS A 9 -7.40 8.95 -4.74
CA LYS A 9 -6.03 8.61 -4.32
C LYS A 9 -5.61 9.22 -2.98
N GLY A 10 -6.50 10.03 -2.38
CA GLY A 10 -6.25 10.77 -1.14
C GLY A 10 -5.51 12.09 -1.36
N LYS A 11 -4.57 12.17 -2.32
CA LYS A 11 -3.78 13.38 -2.60
C LYS A 11 -3.25 13.33 -4.05
N PRO A 12 -3.24 14.44 -4.81
CA PRO A 12 -2.49 14.53 -6.05
C PRO A 12 -0.99 14.61 -5.76
N PHE A 13 -0.18 13.86 -6.51
CA PHE A 13 1.28 13.92 -6.40
C PHE A 13 1.83 15.22 -7.02
N MET A 14 1.27 15.64 -8.15
CA MET A 14 1.52 16.91 -8.83
C MET A 14 0.20 17.62 -9.07
N SER A 15 0.21 18.95 -9.07
CA SER A 15 -0.97 19.77 -9.36
C SER A 15 -1.45 19.59 -10.82
N SER A 16 -2.72 19.88 -11.08
CA SER A 16 -3.29 19.78 -12.45
C SER A 16 -2.51 20.62 -13.46
N PRO A 17 -2.11 21.89 -13.18
CA PRO A 17 -1.31 22.70 -14.11
C PRO A 17 0.04 22.06 -14.43
N GLU A 18 0.74 21.48 -13.45
CA GLU A 18 2.03 20.80 -13.67
C GLU A 18 1.86 19.57 -14.56
N ARG A 19 0.85 18.73 -14.29
CA ARG A 19 0.55 17.55 -15.12
C ARG A 19 0.20 17.95 -16.56
N LYS A 20 -0.61 19.00 -16.73
CA LYS A 20 -0.98 19.55 -18.03
C LYS A 20 0.27 20.01 -18.78
N SER A 21 1.13 20.81 -18.15
CA SER A 21 2.38 21.29 -18.74
C SER A 21 3.27 20.14 -19.22
N ILE A 22 3.43 19.08 -18.43
CA ILE A 22 4.24 17.91 -18.83
C ILE A 22 3.64 17.23 -20.06
N ILE A 23 2.33 17.01 -20.09
CA ILE A 23 1.67 16.30 -21.19
C ILE A 23 1.72 17.12 -22.48
N GLU A 24 1.53 18.44 -22.42
CA GLU A 24 1.61 19.35 -23.55
C GLU A 24 2.98 19.36 -24.24
N HIS A 25 4.05 19.01 -23.51
CA HIS A 25 5.42 18.93 -24.05
C HIS A 25 5.80 17.55 -24.61
N LEU A 26 4.91 16.56 -24.55
CA LEU A 26 5.15 15.28 -25.20
C LEU A 26 4.96 15.41 -26.72
N SER A 27 5.95 15.01 -27.51
CA SER A 27 5.94 15.16 -28.98
C SER A 27 4.79 14.44 -29.69
N MET A 28 4.10 13.53 -29.02
CA MET A 28 2.97 12.77 -29.53
C MET A 28 1.60 13.37 -29.13
N VAL A 29 1.59 14.48 -28.41
CA VAL A 29 0.36 15.13 -27.91
C VAL A 29 0.17 16.44 -28.68
N ASP A 30 -0.92 16.52 -29.45
CA ASP A 30 -1.29 17.74 -30.21
C ASP A 30 -2.03 18.75 -29.32
N GLN A 31 -2.86 18.26 -28.40
CA GLN A 31 -3.68 19.12 -27.54
C GLN A 31 -4.04 18.43 -26.21
N VAL A 32 -4.08 19.22 -25.12
CA VAL A 32 -4.62 18.81 -23.82
C VAL A 32 -5.94 19.51 -23.56
N ILE A 33 -6.98 18.73 -23.26
CA ILE A 33 -8.34 19.22 -23.03
C ILE A 33 -8.70 18.99 -21.55
N GLU A 34 -9.07 20.06 -20.87
CA GLU A 34 -9.59 20.00 -19.51
C GLU A 34 -11.09 19.74 -19.55
N PHE A 35 -11.58 18.85 -18.69
CA PHE A 35 -12.98 18.44 -18.65
C PHE A 35 -13.48 18.29 -17.22
N ASN A 36 -14.81 18.25 -17.07
CA ASN A 36 -15.45 18.03 -15.79
C ASN A 36 -15.51 16.53 -15.46
N ASP A 37 -14.78 16.11 -14.43
CA ASP A 37 -14.69 14.72 -13.95
C ASP A 37 -15.48 14.45 -12.67
N ASN A 38 -16.42 15.32 -12.31
CA ASN A 38 -17.22 15.17 -11.08
C ASN A 38 -18.08 13.90 -11.08
N ALA A 39 -18.48 13.41 -12.25
CA ALA A 39 -19.22 12.17 -12.42
C ALA A 39 -18.34 10.91 -12.39
N ASN A 40 -17.02 11.04 -12.12
CA ASN A 40 -16.03 9.96 -12.10
C ASN A 40 -15.82 9.21 -13.42
N HIS A 41 -16.13 9.85 -14.55
CA HIS A 41 -15.91 9.35 -15.91
C HIS A 41 -15.50 10.49 -16.85
N SER A 42 -15.02 10.16 -18.06
CA SER A 42 -14.50 11.11 -19.06
C SER A 42 -15.51 11.48 -20.14
N CYS A 43 -16.80 11.29 -19.93
CA CYS A 43 -17.82 11.59 -20.96
C CYS A 43 -17.82 13.08 -21.40
N ASP A 44 -17.54 14.00 -20.46
CA ASP A 44 -17.41 15.42 -20.79
C ASP A 44 -16.21 15.70 -21.72
N ALA A 45 -15.12 14.94 -21.59
CA ALA A 45 -14.00 15.02 -22.53
C ALA A 45 -14.42 14.62 -23.95
N ILE A 46 -15.18 13.52 -24.08
CA ILE A 46 -15.69 13.07 -25.39
C ILE A 46 -16.58 14.14 -26.00
N ASN A 47 -17.47 14.77 -25.22
CA ASN A 47 -18.32 15.86 -25.70
C ASN A 47 -17.51 17.04 -26.22
N LYS A 48 -16.54 17.51 -25.45
CA LYS A 48 -15.68 18.64 -25.84
C LYS A 48 -14.87 18.34 -27.10
N VAL A 49 -14.34 17.14 -27.25
CA VAL A 49 -13.65 16.75 -28.49
C VAL A 49 -14.60 16.73 -29.67
N ARG A 50 -15.83 16.23 -29.51
CA ARG A 50 -16.82 16.24 -30.56
C ARG A 50 -17.26 17.65 -30.97
N GLU A 51 -17.34 18.58 -30.04
CA GLU A 51 -17.61 19.99 -30.32
C GLU A 51 -16.47 20.65 -31.09
N LEU A 52 -15.23 20.32 -30.78
CA LEU A 52 -14.05 20.84 -31.48
C LEU A 52 -13.86 20.22 -32.87
N TYR A 53 -14.26 18.97 -33.04
CA TYR A 53 -14.07 18.18 -34.26
C TYR A 53 -15.40 17.53 -34.70
N PRO A 54 -16.40 18.32 -35.11
CA PRO A 54 -17.78 17.82 -35.32
C PRO A 54 -17.94 16.87 -36.50
N ASN A 55 -17.00 16.87 -37.43
CA ASN A 55 -17.05 16.04 -38.65
C ASN A 55 -16.15 14.81 -38.56
N ASP A 56 -15.40 14.66 -37.46
CA ASP A 56 -14.44 13.59 -37.32
C ASP A 56 -15.01 12.43 -36.48
N THR A 57 -14.49 11.24 -36.71
CA THR A 57 -14.73 10.11 -35.83
C THR A 57 -13.74 10.17 -34.65
N ILE A 58 -14.27 10.19 -33.45
CA ILE A 58 -13.48 10.22 -32.21
C ILE A 58 -13.08 8.79 -31.82
N VAL A 59 -11.80 8.52 -31.72
CA VAL A 59 -11.29 7.24 -31.23
C VAL A 59 -10.96 7.38 -29.73
N PHE A 60 -11.73 6.69 -28.89
CA PHE A 60 -11.48 6.61 -27.46
C PHE A 60 -10.59 5.40 -27.15
N ALA A 61 -9.29 5.64 -27.01
CA ALA A 61 -8.27 4.61 -26.85
C ALA A 61 -8.07 4.22 -25.38
N ASN A 62 -8.07 2.93 -25.08
CA ASN A 62 -7.85 2.37 -23.76
C ASN A 62 -6.73 1.31 -23.79
N GLY A 63 -5.82 1.39 -22.83
CA GLY A 63 -4.76 0.42 -22.64
C GLY A 63 -4.94 -0.44 -21.39
N GLY A 64 -4.03 -1.39 -21.18
CA GLY A 64 -4.00 -2.24 -20.00
C GLY A 64 -5.22 -3.14 -19.86
N ASP A 65 -5.79 -3.16 -18.66
CA ASP A 65 -6.88 -4.04 -18.22
C ASP A 65 -8.31 -3.51 -18.52
N ARG A 66 -8.43 -2.45 -19.32
CA ARG A 66 -9.74 -1.85 -19.68
C ARG A 66 -10.46 -2.66 -20.73
N THR A 67 -11.77 -2.79 -20.54
CA THR A 67 -12.71 -3.47 -21.46
C THR A 67 -13.98 -2.64 -21.61
N ASN A 68 -14.88 -3.02 -22.52
CA ASN A 68 -16.18 -2.38 -22.66
C ASN A 68 -17.03 -2.42 -21.38
N THR A 69 -16.89 -3.46 -20.55
CA THR A 69 -17.63 -3.59 -19.29
C THR A 69 -17.01 -2.79 -18.14
N THR A 70 -15.70 -2.48 -18.21
CA THR A 70 -14.97 -1.74 -17.16
C THR A 70 -14.78 -0.25 -17.49
N THR A 71 -15.26 0.21 -18.64
CA THR A 71 -15.14 1.58 -19.13
C THR A 71 -16.50 2.27 -19.08
N PRO A 72 -16.77 3.17 -18.10
CA PRO A 72 -18.08 3.83 -17.96
C PRO A 72 -18.53 4.59 -19.21
N GLU A 73 -17.59 5.16 -19.94
CA GLU A 73 -17.85 5.91 -21.19
C GLU A 73 -18.46 5.04 -22.27
N TYR A 74 -18.16 3.72 -22.27
CA TYR A 74 -18.72 2.78 -23.25
C TYR A 74 -20.24 2.63 -23.10
N SER A 75 -20.75 2.68 -21.88
CA SER A 75 -22.21 2.60 -21.65
C SER A 75 -22.99 3.76 -22.28
N GLN A 76 -22.34 4.92 -22.41
CA GLN A 76 -22.95 6.13 -22.96
C GLN A 76 -22.68 6.30 -24.46
N TYR A 77 -21.51 5.94 -24.94
CA TYR A 77 -21.05 6.22 -26.31
C TYR A 77 -20.74 4.98 -27.14
N GLY A 78 -20.83 3.77 -26.60
CA GLY A 78 -20.46 2.52 -27.29
C GLY A 78 -21.26 2.22 -28.57
N THR A 79 -22.44 2.85 -28.74
CA THR A 79 -23.26 2.74 -29.94
C THR A 79 -23.31 4.06 -30.72
N HIS A 80 -22.55 5.07 -30.31
CA HIS A 80 -22.58 6.38 -30.96
C HIS A 80 -21.80 6.34 -32.28
N PRO A 81 -22.40 6.75 -33.43
CA PRO A 81 -21.79 6.56 -34.76
C PRO A 81 -20.47 7.34 -34.98
N ALA A 82 -20.26 8.42 -34.24
CA ALA A 82 -19.03 9.22 -34.31
C ALA A 82 -18.04 8.95 -33.20
N VAL A 83 -18.17 7.86 -32.43
CA VAL A 83 -17.24 7.49 -31.35
C VAL A 83 -16.89 6.01 -31.47
N GLU A 84 -15.62 5.72 -31.66
CA GLU A 84 -15.08 4.38 -31.72
C GLU A 84 -14.27 4.10 -30.43
N PHE A 85 -14.43 2.90 -29.84
CA PHE A 85 -13.66 2.47 -28.69
C PHE A 85 -12.62 1.44 -29.10
N VAL A 86 -11.35 1.73 -28.80
CA VAL A 86 -10.24 0.82 -29.06
C VAL A 86 -9.63 0.39 -27.72
N PHE A 87 -9.56 -0.92 -27.49
CA PHE A 87 -9.00 -1.52 -26.28
C PHE A 87 -7.68 -2.21 -26.55
N GLY A 88 -6.84 -2.36 -25.51
CA GLY A 88 -5.55 -3.02 -25.62
C GLY A 88 -4.47 -2.18 -26.30
N VAL A 89 -4.66 -0.87 -26.43
CA VAL A 89 -3.65 0.03 -26.98
C VAL A 89 -2.39 0.02 -26.11
N GLY A 90 -1.23 -0.27 -26.70
CA GLY A 90 0.05 -0.41 -25.99
C GLY A 90 0.19 -1.71 -25.20
N GLY A 91 -0.76 -2.65 -25.33
CA GLY A 91 -0.76 -3.96 -24.66
C GLY A 91 -1.85 -4.11 -23.61
N THR A 92 -2.22 -5.36 -23.33
CA THR A 92 -3.27 -5.73 -22.37
C THR A 92 -2.72 -5.93 -20.95
N ASN A 93 -1.42 -6.12 -20.80
CA ASN A 93 -0.78 -6.27 -19.51
C ASN A 93 -0.57 -4.91 -18.84
N LYS A 94 -1.09 -4.76 -17.64
CA LYS A 94 -0.85 -3.57 -16.82
C LYS A 94 0.55 -3.62 -16.22
N ALA A 95 1.50 -2.95 -16.86
CA ALA A 95 2.90 -2.93 -16.42
C ALA A 95 3.07 -2.22 -15.06
N ASN A 96 2.29 -1.15 -14.83
CA ASN A 96 2.35 -0.36 -13.60
C ASN A 96 1.00 0.28 -13.24
N SER A 97 0.85 0.66 -11.99
CA SER A 97 -0.28 1.44 -11.50
C SER A 97 0.21 2.50 -10.54
N SER A 98 -0.26 3.73 -10.70
CA SER A 98 0.03 4.82 -9.75
C SER A 98 -0.40 4.46 -8.32
N SER A 99 -1.39 3.59 -8.13
CA SER A 99 -1.76 3.08 -6.82
C SER A 99 -0.70 2.17 -6.23
N TRP A 100 -0.15 1.25 -7.04
CA TRP A 100 0.93 0.36 -6.61
C TRP A 100 2.21 1.12 -6.29
N LEU A 101 2.57 2.12 -7.12
CA LEU A 101 3.73 2.98 -6.88
C LEU A 101 3.55 3.80 -5.61
N LEU A 102 2.38 4.42 -5.39
CA LEU A 102 2.09 5.16 -4.17
C LEU A 102 2.12 4.25 -2.93
N GLU A 103 1.60 3.03 -3.03
CA GLU A 103 1.66 2.06 -1.95
C GLU A 103 3.09 1.63 -1.64
N SER A 104 3.92 1.38 -2.67
CA SER A 104 5.33 1.03 -2.48
C SER A 104 6.15 2.18 -1.88
N TRP A 105 5.76 3.44 -2.12
CA TRP A 105 6.44 4.62 -1.56
C TRP A 105 5.94 5.00 -0.16
N ARG A 106 4.74 4.55 0.22
CA ARG A 106 4.19 4.84 1.55
C ARG A 106 4.88 4.09 2.67
N THR A 107 5.41 2.92 2.37
CA THR A 107 5.94 2.02 3.39
C THR A 107 7.08 1.19 2.81
N ASP A 108 8.32 1.62 3.06
CA ASP A 108 9.47 0.79 2.75
C ASP A 108 9.37 -0.55 3.48
N LYS A 109 9.42 -1.61 2.69
CA LYS A 109 9.32 -2.98 3.15
C LYS A 109 10.71 -3.55 3.35
N THR A 110 11.01 -4.04 4.53
CA THR A 110 12.27 -4.72 4.82
C THR A 110 12.04 -6.23 4.83
N ASP A 111 12.47 -6.90 3.75
CA ASP A 111 12.38 -8.36 3.65
C ASP A 111 13.41 -9.05 4.55
N ARG A 112 13.01 -10.19 5.13
CA ARG A 112 13.79 -11.04 6.01
C ARG A 112 13.54 -12.51 5.66
N PRO A 113 14.42 -13.46 6.01
CA PRO A 113 14.17 -14.89 5.79
C PRO A 113 12.85 -15.38 6.39
N TRP A 114 12.43 -14.80 7.51
CA TRP A 114 11.22 -15.18 8.22
C TRP A 114 9.93 -14.49 7.67
N GLY A 115 10.04 -13.52 6.78
CA GLY A 115 8.93 -12.73 6.26
C GLY A 115 9.34 -11.30 5.96
N TYR A 116 8.63 -10.32 6.49
CA TYR A 116 8.99 -8.90 6.34
C TYR A 116 8.45 -8.05 7.48
N TRP A 117 8.97 -6.83 7.57
CA TRP A 117 8.38 -5.76 8.36
C TRP A 117 8.38 -4.43 7.60
N ARG A 118 7.50 -3.52 7.99
CA ARG A 118 7.48 -2.14 7.51
C ARG A 118 7.02 -1.19 8.60
N VAL A 119 7.53 0.05 8.57
CA VAL A 119 7.07 1.11 9.47
C VAL A 119 5.80 1.70 8.90
N LEU A 120 4.74 1.74 9.67
CA LEU A 120 3.47 2.39 9.31
C LEU A 120 3.45 3.85 9.75
N ASP A 121 3.98 4.13 10.95
CA ASP A 121 4.13 5.48 11.49
C ASP A 121 5.30 5.51 12.50
N ASP A 122 6.16 6.54 12.39
CA ASP A 122 7.23 6.86 13.34
C ASP A 122 7.35 8.37 13.60
N LYS A 123 6.36 9.17 13.13
CA LYS A 123 6.41 10.63 13.12
C LYS A 123 5.29 11.30 13.89
N ALA A 124 4.16 10.61 14.07
CA ALA A 124 2.97 11.22 14.69
C ALA A 124 3.21 11.54 16.17
N TYR A 125 3.98 10.71 16.90
CA TYR A 125 4.24 10.90 18.32
C TYR A 125 5.69 10.55 18.66
N ALA A 126 6.37 11.42 19.42
CA ALA A 126 7.70 11.16 19.92
C ALA A 126 7.73 9.91 20.82
N GLY A 127 8.69 9.01 20.62
CA GLY A 127 8.82 7.78 21.39
C GLY A 127 7.79 6.70 21.07
N VAL A 128 7.06 6.84 19.97
CA VAL A 128 6.12 5.82 19.46
C VAL A 128 6.48 5.47 18.02
N LYS A 129 6.53 4.18 17.70
CA LYS A 129 6.69 3.66 16.34
C LYS A 129 5.68 2.54 16.11
N VAL A 130 4.98 2.60 14.99
CA VAL A 130 4.01 1.58 14.58
C VAL A 130 4.56 0.82 13.39
N LYS A 131 4.59 -0.51 13.50
CA LYS A 131 5.06 -1.41 12.45
C LYS A 131 4.01 -2.46 12.09
N GLU A 132 4.06 -2.93 10.88
CA GLU A 132 3.50 -4.21 10.46
C GLU A 132 4.64 -5.23 10.39
N LEU A 133 4.43 -6.40 10.97
CA LEU A 133 5.28 -7.56 10.81
C LEU A 133 4.47 -8.68 10.18
N VAL A 134 5.08 -9.41 9.26
CA VAL A 134 4.45 -10.57 8.63
C VAL A 134 5.39 -11.75 8.72
N ILE A 135 4.98 -12.78 9.46
CA ILE A 135 5.75 -14.01 9.65
C ILE A 135 5.22 -15.08 8.70
N ASN A 136 6.09 -15.62 7.87
CA ASN A 136 5.77 -16.74 6.98
C ASN A 136 5.54 -18.02 7.78
N PRO A 137 4.76 -18.97 7.26
CA PRO A 137 4.54 -20.27 7.94
C PRO A 137 5.85 -20.95 8.35
N HIS A 138 5.89 -21.51 9.55
CA HIS A 138 7.01 -22.25 10.12
C HIS A 138 8.32 -21.46 10.28
N ASN A 139 8.27 -20.13 10.18
CA ASN A 139 9.42 -19.27 10.42
C ASN A 139 9.36 -18.62 11.79
N ALA A 140 10.50 -18.11 12.26
CA ALA A 140 10.60 -17.45 13.55
C ALA A 140 11.46 -16.20 13.49
N LEU A 141 11.11 -15.21 14.30
CA LEU A 141 11.97 -14.07 14.58
C LEU A 141 13.12 -14.49 15.48
N SER A 142 14.17 -13.66 15.53
CA SER A 142 15.26 -13.82 16.51
C SER A 142 14.72 -13.78 17.94
N ASP A 143 15.39 -14.47 18.84
CA ASP A 143 15.19 -14.28 20.28
C ASP A 143 15.87 -12.96 20.67
N GLN A 144 15.10 -11.98 21.13
CA GLN A 144 15.56 -10.60 21.30
C GLN A 144 14.92 -9.92 22.50
N ARG A 145 15.56 -8.85 22.98
CA ARG A 145 15.00 -7.94 23.99
C ARG A 145 15.36 -6.48 23.69
N HIS A 146 14.68 -5.57 24.36
CA HIS A 146 14.86 -4.12 24.23
C HIS A 146 15.11 -3.48 25.59
N LYS A 147 16.08 -2.56 25.66
CA LYS A 147 16.44 -1.86 26.90
C LYS A 147 15.59 -0.62 27.18
N TYR A 148 15.06 -0.01 26.14
CA TYR A 148 14.47 1.33 26.23
C TYR A 148 13.04 1.42 25.72
N ARG A 149 12.48 0.34 25.17
CA ARG A 149 11.12 0.28 24.69
C ARG A 149 10.36 -0.96 25.15
N SER A 150 9.06 -0.81 25.27
CA SER A 150 8.07 -1.89 25.32
C SER A 150 7.40 -2.04 23.96
N GLU A 151 6.80 -3.18 23.73
CA GLU A 151 6.06 -3.46 22.52
C GLU A 151 4.66 -3.97 22.84
N HIS A 152 3.66 -3.51 22.08
CA HIS A 152 2.30 -4.06 22.11
C HIS A 152 2.01 -4.66 20.76
N TRP A 153 1.77 -5.95 20.72
CA TRP A 153 1.49 -6.73 19.53
C TRP A 153 0.01 -7.08 19.47
N TYR A 154 -0.60 -6.91 18.31
CA TYR A 154 -1.97 -7.29 18.01
C TYR A 154 -1.98 -8.15 16.75
N ILE A 155 -2.62 -9.32 16.80
CA ILE A 155 -2.68 -10.26 15.68
C ILE A 155 -3.82 -9.84 14.76
N LEU A 156 -3.47 -9.32 13.57
CA LEU A 156 -4.45 -8.93 12.54
C LEU A 156 -5.02 -10.14 11.81
N GLU A 157 -4.16 -11.15 11.54
CA GLU A 157 -4.53 -12.35 10.79
C GLU A 157 -3.58 -13.50 11.15
N GLY A 158 -4.08 -14.74 11.13
CA GLY A 158 -3.31 -15.93 11.39
C GLY A 158 -3.07 -16.21 12.87
N SER A 159 -1.98 -16.90 13.18
CA SER A 159 -1.61 -17.28 14.55
C SER A 159 -0.11 -17.49 14.70
N MET A 160 0.37 -17.37 15.93
CA MET A 160 1.77 -17.60 16.29
C MET A 160 1.92 -18.06 17.73
N THR A 161 3.10 -18.57 18.05
CA THR A 161 3.52 -18.85 19.43
C THR A 161 4.56 -17.83 19.85
N MET A 162 4.36 -17.17 21.00
CA MET A 162 5.31 -16.27 21.61
C MET A 162 6.00 -16.97 22.78
N LYS A 163 7.33 -17.05 22.78
CA LYS A 163 8.14 -17.41 23.93
C LYS A 163 8.61 -16.14 24.63
N LEU A 164 8.38 -16.05 25.92
CA LEU A 164 8.75 -14.90 26.75
C LEU A 164 9.64 -15.36 27.91
N GLU A 165 10.62 -14.52 28.29
CA GLU A 165 11.37 -14.69 29.50
C GLU A 165 11.47 -13.34 30.23
N ALA A 166 10.92 -13.28 31.42
CA ALA A 166 10.91 -12.10 32.29
C ALA A 166 12.28 -11.81 32.89
N LEU A 167 12.44 -10.66 33.54
CA LEU A 167 13.68 -10.22 34.16
C LEU A 167 14.17 -11.15 35.32
N ASP A 168 13.23 -11.82 35.98
CA ASP A 168 13.48 -12.80 37.05
C ASP A 168 13.79 -14.22 36.51
N GLY A 169 13.85 -14.38 35.19
CA GLY A 169 14.07 -15.64 34.50
C GLY A 169 12.84 -16.53 34.35
N CYS A 170 11.64 -16.05 34.76
CA CYS A 170 10.41 -16.77 34.55
C CYS A 170 10.07 -16.86 33.03
N ARG A 171 9.81 -18.07 32.56
CA ARG A 171 9.55 -18.37 31.15
C ARG A 171 8.07 -18.69 30.91
N ASN A 172 7.50 -18.07 29.91
CA ASN A 172 6.13 -18.30 29.48
C ASN A 172 6.06 -18.59 27.98
N ILE A 173 5.11 -19.42 27.59
CA ILE A 173 4.75 -19.68 26.18
C ILE A 173 3.28 -19.32 26.02
N VAL A 174 3.01 -18.40 25.08
CA VAL A 174 1.66 -17.92 24.81
C VAL A 174 1.32 -18.20 23.35
N ASN A 175 0.23 -18.87 23.09
CA ASN A 175 -0.31 -19.02 21.75
C ASN A 175 -1.27 -17.86 21.47
N LEU A 176 -1.04 -17.15 20.38
CA LEU A 176 -1.83 -16.00 19.96
C LEU A 176 -2.51 -16.30 18.64
N ASN A 177 -3.82 -16.06 18.59
CA ASN A 177 -4.66 -16.19 17.42
C ASN A 177 -5.11 -14.83 16.93
N GLN A 178 -5.79 -14.78 15.82
CA GLN A 178 -6.38 -13.55 15.29
C GLN A 178 -7.19 -12.82 16.38
N HIS A 179 -6.96 -11.51 16.49
CA HIS A 179 -7.53 -10.57 17.48
C HIS A 179 -7.00 -10.69 18.91
N ASP A 180 -6.08 -11.62 19.19
CA ASP A 180 -5.36 -11.60 20.46
C ASP A 180 -4.30 -10.48 20.48
N SER A 181 -3.95 -10.03 21.67
CA SER A 181 -2.90 -9.05 21.87
C SER A 181 -1.98 -9.41 23.04
N LEU A 182 -0.76 -8.92 22.98
CA LEU A 182 0.27 -9.16 24.00
C LEU A 182 1.12 -7.92 24.21
N ILE A 183 1.40 -7.57 25.47
CA ILE A 183 2.36 -6.54 25.82
C ILE A 183 3.68 -7.22 26.21
N ILE A 184 4.76 -6.74 25.61
CA ILE A 184 6.14 -7.16 25.89
C ILE A 184 6.82 -6.02 26.64
N PRO A 185 7.06 -6.16 27.96
CA PRO A 185 7.71 -5.12 28.75
C PRO A 185 9.19 -4.94 28.37
N VAL A 186 9.73 -3.77 28.71
CA VAL A 186 11.16 -3.48 28.62
C VAL A 186 11.98 -4.62 29.27
N GLY A 187 13.02 -5.06 28.60
CA GLY A 187 13.98 -6.05 29.11
C GLY A 187 13.55 -7.51 28.96
N TYR A 188 12.31 -7.81 28.60
CA TYR A 188 11.85 -9.18 28.40
C TYR A 188 12.43 -9.76 27.12
N TRP A 189 13.03 -10.95 27.23
CA TRP A 189 13.36 -11.75 26.06
C TRP A 189 12.09 -12.27 25.42
N HIS A 190 12.03 -12.20 24.10
CA HIS A 190 10.88 -12.67 23.35
C HIS A 190 11.27 -13.22 21.98
N LYS A 191 10.60 -14.32 21.60
CA LYS A 191 10.76 -14.98 20.31
C LYS A 191 9.40 -15.36 19.74
N ALA A 192 9.06 -14.80 18.60
CA ALA A 192 7.82 -15.15 17.87
C ALA A 192 8.10 -16.30 16.90
N ILE A 193 7.23 -17.29 16.89
CA ILE A 193 7.29 -18.47 16.03
C ILE A 193 5.97 -18.56 15.27
N GLY A 194 6.03 -18.45 13.94
CA GLY A 194 4.86 -18.58 13.06
C GLY A 194 4.30 -20.00 13.09
N SER A 195 3.01 -20.09 13.00
CA SER A 195 2.27 -21.36 12.89
C SER A 195 2.38 -21.95 11.46
N ASN A 196 1.45 -22.79 11.07
CA ASN A 196 1.31 -23.33 9.72
C ASN A 196 0.66 -22.35 8.71
N VAL A 197 0.21 -21.19 9.18
CA VAL A 197 -0.34 -20.12 8.36
C VAL A 197 0.47 -18.85 8.54
N ARG A 198 0.40 -17.95 7.56
CA ARG A 198 1.03 -16.63 7.64
C ARG A 198 0.40 -15.85 8.78
N CYS A 199 1.21 -15.15 9.57
CA CYS A 199 0.75 -14.31 10.66
C CYS A 199 1.05 -12.84 10.37
N HIS A 200 0.01 -12.00 10.39
CA HIS A 200 0.09 -10.55 10.25
C HIS A 200 -0.09 -9.91 11.63
N ILE A 201 0.84 -9.04 12.00
CA ILE A 201 0.93 -8.44 13.33
C ILE A 201 1.04 -6.93 13.19
N LEU A 202 0.23 -6.21 13.96
CA LEU A 202 0.45 -4.81 14.24
C LEU A 202 1.28 -4.69 15.51
N GLU A 203 2.45 -4.07 15.41
CA GLU A 203 3.37 -3.81 16.52
C GLU A 203 3.37 -2.32 16.83
N VAL A 204 3.09 -1.95 18.06
CA VAL A 204 3.26 -0.59 18.59
C VAL A 204 4.44 -0.61 19.55
N GLN A 205 5.55 0.00 19.16
CA GLN A 205 6.71 0.24 20.01
C GLN A 205 6.54 1.57 20.74
N TYR A 206 6.85 1.61 22.03
CA TYR A 206 6.79 2.84 22.83
C TYR A 206 7.85 2.86 23.91
N GLY A 207 8.53 3.99 24.04
CA GLY A 207 9.63 4.16 24.97
C GLY A 207 10.52 5.34 24.65
N THR A 208 11.69 5.41 25.32
CA THR A 208 12.63 6.50 25.09
C THR A 208 13.46 6.34 23.81
N VAL A 209 13.63 5.09 23.33
CA VAL A 209 14.35 4.76 22.08
C VAL A 209 13.57 3.66 21.35
N CYS A 210 13.05 3.95 20.16
CA CYS A 210 12.34 3.00 19.29
C CYS A 210 13.15 2.73 18.00
N GLU A 211 14.47 2.52 18.14
CA GLU A 211 15.38 2.29 17.02
C GLU A 211 15.87 0.83 16.96
N GLU A 212 16.31 0.39 15.78
CA GLU A 212 16.86 -0.95 15.58
C GLU A 212 18.15 -1.20 16.42
N SER A 213 18.86 -0.13 16.80
CA SER A 213 20.03 -0.19 17.69
C SER A 213 19.70 -0.62 19.13
N ASP A 214 18.41 -0.56 19.55
CA ASP A 214 17.94 -1.04 20.86
C ASP A 214 17.68 -2.55 20.88
N ILE A 215 18.02 -3.30 19.83
CA ILE A 215 17.79 -4.74 19.77
C ILE A 215 19.04 -5.49 20.29
N GLU A 216 18.89 -6.20 21.37
CA GLU A 216 19.83 -7.21 21.82
C GLU A 216 19.32 -8.60 21.42
N ARG A 217 20.17 -9.40 20.76
CA ARG A 217 19.84 -10.76 20.31
C ARG A 217 20.70 -11.77 21.02
N ARG A 218 20.13 -12.91 21.39
CA ARG A 218 20.89 -14.07 21.83
C ARG A 218 20.85 -15.17 20.78
N ASN A 219 21.97 -15.83 20.56
CA ASN A 219 22.00 -17.04 19.75
C ASN A 219 21.32 -18.14 20.56
N THR A 220 20.21 -18.63 20.11
CA THR A 220 19.60 -19.85 20.61
C THR A 220 20.07 -20.98 19.69
N ASP A 221 21.21 -21.55 19.99
CA ASP A 221 21.52 -22.92 19.60
C ASP A 221 20.70 -23.84 20.52
N ASP A 222 19.39 -23.99 20.23
CA ASP A 222 18.53 -25.05 20.80
C ASP A 222 17.17 -25.06 20.09
#